data_dcec310454e38913294c05e14d64ca0f
#
_entry.id   dcec310454e38913294c05e14d64ca0f
#
_cell.length_a   1.000
_cell.length_b   1.000
_cell.length_c   1.000
_cell.angle_alpha   90.00
_cell.angle_beta   90.00
_cell.angle_gamma   90.00
#
_symmetry.space_group_name_H-M   'P 1'
#
loop_
_entity.id
_entity.type
_entity.pdbx_description
1 polymer ?
#
loop_
_entity_poly.entity_id
_entity_poly.type
_entity_poly.pdbx_seq_one_letter_code
_entity_poly.pdbx_strand_id
1 'polypeptide(L)'
;MTRFSKISGPVDELEIVLDDDDQRDSEGPDVQKEEAAIAQALRRLATRAMGLTGADIERVVREARLKARREQRRLTYADIESGIRGHRPQVPYDVRWRYAIHESGHAIVHHALRLGSIKGLTIDTNDGGHNALTFATGTPDTVEWYGRLLAMLMAGRAAELIVLKTVSAGSGGAEQSDLARATRIALDMEQALGFGGRNPLLYLEHKDPTAILSRDADLAKRVHQRLEFAQARATEVIFERRAAFDRLVRALFDAQALDGDAVMDILAPTS
;
A
#
# COMPACT_ATOMS: atom_id res chain seq x y z
N MET A 1 -0.77 29.53 -0.11
CA MET A 1 0.39 28.66 -0.39
C MET A 1 1.15 28.49 0.91
N THR A 2 1.48 27.26 1.33
CA THR A 2 2.13 27.00 2.61
C THR A 2 3.63 26.96 2.39
N ARG A 3 4.39 27.83 3.06
CA ARG A 3 5.86 27.82 3.01
C ARG A 3 6.44 27.16 4.26
N PHE A 4 7.50 26.43 4.05
CA PHE A 4 8.34 25.86 5.10
C PHE A 4 9.68 26.61 5.10
N SER A 5 10.10 27.16 6.22
CA SER A 5 11.36 27.87 6.32
C SER A 5 12.30 27.22 7.34
N LYS A 6 13.56 27.10 6.91
CA LYS A 6 14.76 26.57 7.60
C LYS A 6 14.65 25.16 8.17
N ILE A 7 15.32 24.25 7.47
CA ILE A 7 15.59 22.89 7.92
C ILE A 7 17.09 22.77 8.20
N SER A 8 17.45 22.64 9.47
CA SER A 8 18.74 22.13 9.90
C SER A 8 18.49 21.15 11.05
N GLY A 9 18.02 19.93 10.71
CA GLY A 9 17.74 18.90 11.71
C GLY A 9 17.02 17.68 11.10
N PRO A 10 16.84 16.61 11.88
CA PRO A 10 16.05 15.46 11.45
C PRO A 10 14.60 15.88 11.15
N VAL A 11 13.91 15.11 10.30
CA VAL A 11 12.53 15.40 9.78
C VAL A 11 11.52 15.67 10.91
N ASP A 12 11.75 15.12 12.09
CA ASP A 12 10.85 15.27 13.25
C ASP A 12 10.87 16.69 13.86
N GLU A 13 11.88 17.52 13.53
CA GLU A 13 12.02 18.90 14.00
C GLU A 13 11.56 19.95 12.97
N LEU A 14 10.95 19.52 11.85
CA LEU A 14 10.45 20.41 10.82
C LEU A 14 9.39 21.38 11.35
N GLU A 15 9.70 22.67 11.33
CA GLU A 15 8.73 23.74 11.57
C GLU A 15 7.92 24.01 10.32
N ILE A 16 6.60 24.06 10.44
CA ILE A 16 5.67 24.41 9.35
C ILE A 16 5.39 25.91 9.45
N VAL A 17 5.95 26.70 8.55
CA VAL A 17 5.68 28.13 8.45
C VAL A 17 4.64 28.36 7.36
N LEU A 18 3.56 29.03 7.73
CA LEU A 18 2.50 29.46 6.83
C LEU A 18 2.67 30.97 6.64
N ASP A 19 3.40 31.39 5.61
CA ASP A 19 3.53 32.79 5.23
C ASP A 19 2.58 33.12 4.08
N ASP A 20 1.88 34.26 4.19
CA ASP A 20 0.93 34.77 3.20
C ASP A 20 1.61 35.67 2.13
N ASP A 21 2.93 35.92 2.21
CA ASP A 21 3.63 36.84 1.30
C ASP A 21 4.51 36.12 0.27
N ASP A 22 4.26 36.44 -0.99
CA ASP A 22 4.90 35.91 -2.18
C ASP A 22 6.12 36.78 -2.57
N GLN A 23 7.33 36.38 -2.14
CA GLN A 23 8.58 36.89 -2.74
C GLN A 23 9.50 35.70 -3.03
N ARG A 24 9.59 35.35 -4.32
CA ARG A 24 10.57 34.40 -4.84
C ARG A 24 11.81 35.14 -5.25
N ASP A 25 12.93 34.85 -4.60
CA ASP A 25 14.26 35.05 -5.18
C ASP A 25 15.19 33.91 -4.76
N SER A 26 15.88 33.40 -5.78
CA SER A 26 17.06 32.53 -5.78
C SER A 26 16.88 31.01 -5.73
N GLU A 27 17.05 30.40 -6.91
CA GLU A 27 17.33 28.99 -7.13
C GLU A 27 18.78 28.65 -6.70
N GLY A 28 18.99 28.36 -5.43
CA GLY A 28 20.27 27.87 -4.91
C GLY A 28 20.19 26.39 -4.51
N PRO A 29 21.32 25.65 -4.44
CA PRO A 29 21.35 24.23 -4.06
C PRO A 29 20.76 23.96 -2.68
N ASP A 30 20.69 24.94 -1.80
CA ASP A 30 20.06 24.83 -0.48
C ASP A 30 18.54 24.86 -0.54
N VAL A 31 17.96 25.62 -1.48
CA VAL A 31 16.50 25.65 -1.73
C VAL A 31 16.01 24.30 -2.25
N GLN A 32 16.74 23.69 -3.16
CA GLN A 32 16.38 22.36 -3.68
C GLN A 32 16.42 21.27 -2.62
N LYS A 33 17.37 21.33 -1.68
CA LYS A 33 17.43 20.39 -0.54
C LYS A 33 16.26 20.61 0.42
N GLU A 34 15.90 21.86 0.67
CA GLU A 34 14.75 22.22 1.52
C GLU A 34 13.44 21.76 0.89
N GLU A 35 13.22 21.99 -0.39
CA GLU A 35 12.05 21.51 -1.13
C GLU A 35 11.95 19.97 -1.12
N ALA A 36 13.08 19.28 -1.28
CA ALA A 36 13.12 17.82 -1.22
C ALA A 36 12.74 17.28 0.16
N ALA A 37 13.23 17.91 1.24
CA ALA A 37 12.91 17.52 2.61
C ALA A 37 11.44 17.78 2.96
N ILE A 38 10.90 18.92 2.51
CA ILE A 38 9.46 19.24 2.63
C ILE A 38 8.63 18.20 1.89
N ALA A 39 8.98 17.88 0.65
CA ALA A 39 8.28 16.89 -0.14
C ALA A 39 8.32 15.50 0.52
N GLN A 40 9.44 15.13 1.13
CA GLN A 40 9.58 13.89 1.90
C GLN A 40 8.68 13.88 3.14
N ALA A 41 8.68 14.97 3.92
CA ALA A 41 7.82 15.11 5.10
C ALA A 41 6.33 15.01 4.72
N LEU A 42 5.92 15.67 3.64
CA LEU A 42 4.54 15.59 3.14
C LEU A 42 4.19 14.17 2.67
N ARG A 43 5.10 13.45 2.01
CA ARG A 43 4.88 12.05 1.62
C ARG A 43 4.68 11.15 2.85
N ARG A 44 5.49 11.33 3.89
CA ARG A 44 5.34 10.57 5.16
C ARG A 44 4.00 10.86 5.83
N LEU A 45 3.59 12.13 5.93
CA LEU A 45 2.28 12.49 6.46
C LEU A 45 1.14 11.92 5.62
N ALA A 46 1.23 12.00 4.28
CA ALA A 46 0.23 11.42 3.38
C ALA A 46 0.11 9.90 3.56
N THR A 47 1.23 9.19 3.70
CA THR A 47 1.23 7.75 3.98
C THR A 47 0.53 7.44 5.31
N ARG A 48 0.84 8.21 6.37
CA ARG A 48 0.17 8.04 7.66
C ARG A 48 -1.31 8.41 7.63
N ALA A 49 -1.71 9.33 6.75
CA ALA A 49 -3.08 9.76 6.59
C ALA A 49 -3.93 8.84 5.68
N MET A 50 -3.35 7.79 5.10
CA MET A 50 -4.11 6.84 4.27
C MET A 50 -5.32 6.30 5.04
N GLY A 51 -6.50 6.27 4.39
CA GLY A 51 -7.76 5.87 5.00
C GLY A 51 -8.47 6.95 5.83
N LEU A 52 -7.89 8.14 6.00
CA LEU A 52 -8.60 9.30 6.56
C LEU A 52 -9.32 10.06 5.44
N THR A 53 -10.48 10.62 5.78
CA THR A 53 -11.20 11.51 4.86
C THR A 53 -10.56 12.91 4.84
N GLY A 54 -10.84 13.72 3.81
CA GLY A 54 -10.40 15.12 3.77
C GLY A 54 -10.86 15.92 4.99
N ALA A 55 -12.07 15.65 5.50
CA ALA A 55 -12.60 16.29 6.71
C ALA A 55 -11.82 15.89 7.97
N ASP A 56 -11.37 14.64 8.07
CA ASP A 56 -10.53 14.20 9.19
C ASP A 56 -9.17 14.89 9.16
N ILE A 57 -8.55 14.99 7.98
CA ILE A 57 -7.26 15.67 7.79
C ILE A 57 -7.40 17.16 8.17
N GLU A 58 -8.44 17.83 7.69
CA GLU A 58 -8.70 19.23 8.05
C GLU A 58 -8.86 19.40 9.57
N ARG A 59 -9.60 18.51 10.22
CA ARG A 59 -9.78 18.52 11.67
C ARG A 59 -8.46 18.36 12.41
N VAL A 60 -7.63 17.38 12.02
CA VAL A 60 -6.29 17.15 12.59
C VAL A 60 -5.42 18.40 12.48
N VAL A 61 -5.33 18.99 11.29
CA VAL A 61 -4.53 20.20 11.08
C VAL A 61 -5.04 21.37 11.92
N ARG A 62 -6.36 21.58 12.01
CA ARG A 62 -6.99 22.63 12.82
C ARG A 62 -6.69 22.43 14.31
N GLU A 63 -6.82 21.22 14.83
CA GLU A 63 -6.55 20.89 16.23
C GLU A 63 -5.06 21.08 16.57
N ALA A 64 -4.16 20.63 15.70
CA ALA A 64 -2.71 20.81 15.85
C ALA A 64 -2.34 22.31 15.88
N ARG A 65 -2.92 23.13 14.99
CA ARG A 65 -2.73 24.59 14.99
C ARG A 65 -3.23 25.25 16.28
N LEU A 66 -4.41 24.85 16.78
CA LEU A 66 -4.95 25.37 18.02
C LEU A 66 -4.07 25.02 19.22
N LYS A 67 -3.54 23.80 19.27
CA LYS A 67 -2.60 23.35 20.30
C LYS A 67 -1.33 24.19 20.28
N ALA A 68 -0.68 24.31 19.12
CA ALA A 68 0.55 25.09 18.97
C ALA A 68 0.36 26.57 19.38
N ARG A 69 -0.79 27.19 19.01
CA ARG A 69 -1.15 28.57 19.42
C ARG A 69 -1.30 28.70 20.94
N ARG A 70 -1.97 27.75 21.61
CA ARG A 70 -2.11 27.75 23.07
C ARG A 70 -0.77 27.64 23.78
N GLU A 71 0.16 26.88 23.19
CA GLU A 71 1.51 26.69 23.69
C GLU A 71 2.48 27.79 23.24
N GLN A 72 1.99 28.83 22.53
CA GLN A 72 2.75 29.98 22.01
C GLN A 72 3.99 29.58 21.20
N ARG A 73 3.88 28.51 20.42
CA ARG A 73 4.95 27.98 19.54
C ARG A 73 4.44 27.77 18.11
N ARG A 74 5.36 27.54 17.22
CA ARG A 74 5.06 27.17 15.84
C ARG A 74 4.51 25.76 15.75
N LEU A 75 3.73 25.51 14.69
CA LEU A 75 3.25 24.18 14.31
C LEU A 75 4.42 23.36 13.77
N THR A 76 4.55 22.11 14.23
CA THR A 76 5.61 21.19 13.80
C THR A 76 5.02 19.97 13.06
N TYR A 77 5.87 19.24 12.34
CA TYR A 77 5.55 17.94 11.76
C TYR A 77 4.96 16.97 12.81
N ALA A 78 5.61 16.89 13.98
CA ALA A 78 5.21 16.02 15.07
C ALA A 78 3.80 16.33 15.61
N ASP A 79 3.33 17.57 15.55
CA ASP A 79 1.97 17.93 15.95
C ASP A 79 0.92 17.30 15.04
N ILE A 80 1.15 17.37 13.72
CA ILE A 80 0.24 16.78 12.74
C ILE A 80 0.31 15.25 12.82
N GLU A 81 1.50 14.68 12.88
CA GLU A 81 1.68 13.23 13.02
C GLU A 81 0.99 12.69 14.28
N SER A 82 1.18 13.36 15.42
CA SER A 82 0.51 13.01 16.68
C SER A 82 -1.01 13.12 16.57
N GLY A 83 -1.51 14.16 15.88
CA GLY A 83 -2.93 14.32 15.58
C GLY A 83 -3.48 13.17 14.75
N ILE A 84 -2.78 12.76 13.69
CA ILE A 84 -3.17 11.61 12.86
C ILE A 84 -3.21 10.33 13.72
N ARG A 85 -2.16 10.07 14.50
CA ARG A 85 -2.09 8.90 15.38
C ARG A 85 -3.21 8.88 16.42
N GLY A 86 -3.57 10.02 16.99
CA GLY A 86 -4.67 10.16 17.96
C GLY A 86 -6.04 9.83 17.39
N HIS A 87 -6.21 9.88 16.07
CA HIS A 87 -7.44 9.49 15.36
C HIS A 87 -7.45 8.02 14.90
N ARG A 88 -6.37 7.28 15.17
CA ARG A 88 -6.24 5.87 14.80
C ARG A 88 -6.74 4.95 15.92
N PRO A 89 -7.38 3.82 15.56
CA PRO A 89 -7.73 2.81 16.54
C PRO A 89 -6.46 2.19 17.14
N GLN A 90 -6.54 1.78 18.38
CA GLN A 90 -5.50 0.95 18.96
C GLN A 90 -5.66 -0.49 18.46
N VAL A 91 -4.89 -0.86 17.46
CA VAL A 91 -4.89 -2.22 16.91
C VAL A 91 -4.10 -3.14 17.85
N PRO A 92 -4.68 -4.27 18.32
CA PRO A 92 -3.98 -5.25 19.15
C PRO A 92 -2.68 -5.73 18.48
N TYR A 93 -1.68 -6.08 19.32
CA TYR A 93 -0.36 -6.50 18.83
C TYR A 93 -0.40 -7.59 17.75
N ASP A 94 -1.14 -8.68 18.01
CA ASP A 94 -1.21 -9.83 17.11
C ASP A 94 -1.89 -9.49 15.77
N VAL A 95 -2.91 -8.62 15.80
CA VAL A 95 -3.60 -8.14 14.62
C VAL A 95 -2.68 -7.24 13.80
N ARG A 96 -2.00 -6.31 14.45
CA ARG A 96 -1.03 -5.42 13.80
C ARG A 96 0.14 -6.19 13.18
N TRP A 97 0.64 -7.24 13.88
CA TRP A 97 1.67 -8.12 13.36
C TRP A 97 1.21 -8.85 12.09
N ARG A 98 -0.02 -9.34 12.10
CA ARG A 98 -0.63 -9.97 10.92
C ARG A 98 -0.76 -9.00 9.75
N TYR A 99 -1.21 -7.76 10.00
CA TYR A 99 -1.28 -6.74 8.95
C TYR A 99 0.10 -6.42 8.37
N ALA A 100 1.14 -6.30 9.19
CA ALA A 100 2.50 -6.07 8.71
C ALA A 100 2.99 -7.20 7.78
N ILE A 101 2.70 -8.45 8.13
CA ILE A 101 3.01 -9.61 7.28
C ILE A 101 2.25 -9.54 5.96
N HIS A 102 0.95 -9.28 6.01
CA HIS A 102 0.06 -9.25 4.86
C HIS A 102 0.47 -8.17 3.85
N GLU A 103 0.58 -6.92 4.29
CA GLU A 103 0.94 -5.79 3.43
C GLU A 103 2.38 -5.89 2.89
N SER A 104 3.31 -6.42 3.69
CA SER A 104 4.67 -6.69 3.21
C SER A 104 4.69 -7.79 2.15
N GLY A 105 3.77 -8.76 2.21
CA GLY A 105 3.58 -9.77 1.18
C GLY A 105 3.21 -9.15 -0.16
N HIS A 106 2.24 -8.26 -0.19
CA HIS A 106 1.85 -7.53 -1.40
C HIS A 106 3.02 -6.70 -1.95
N ALA A 107 3.70 -5.94 -1.09
CA ALA A 107 4.78 -5.06 -1.49
C ALA A 107 5.98 -5.81 -2.10
N ILE A 108 6.43 -6.90 -1.45
CA ILE A 108 7.58 -7.67 -1.94
C ILE A 108 7.30 -8.34 -3.29
N VAL A 109 6.08 -8.89 -3.47
CA VAL A 109 5.68 -9.53 -4.73
C VAL A 109 5.48 -8.48 -5.83
N HIS A 110 4.83 -7.35 -5.53
CA HIS A 110 4.67 -6.23 -6.46
C HIS A 110 6.02 -5.74 -6.99
N HIS A 111 6.98 -5.51 -6.09
CA HIS A 111 8.33 -5.08 -6.44
C HIS A 111 9.08 -6.14 -7.26
N ALA A 112 9.09 -7.40 -6.80
CA ALA A 112 9.82 -8.49 -7.44
C ALA A 112 9.32 -8.80 -8.86
N LEU A 113 8.00 -8.72 -9.07
CA LEU A 113 7.38 -8.95 -10.36
C LEU A 113 7.31 -7.69 -11.25
N ARG A 114 7.90 -6.57 -10.79
CA ARG A 114 7.99 -5.31 -11.54
C ARG A 114 6.64 -4.81 -12.05
N LEU A 115 5.62 -4.85 -11.17
CA LEU A 115 4.28 -4.41 -11.54
C LEU A 115 4.14 -2.88 -11.57
N GLY A 116 5.01 -2.16 -10.87
CA GLY A 116 4.99 -0.71 -10.82
C GLY A 116 5.75 -0.16 -9.61
N SER A 117 5.33 0.99 -9.07
CA SER A 117 5.96 1.62 -7.91
C SER A 117 5.15 1.47 -6.64
N ILE A 118 5.85 1.47 -5.51
CA ILE A 118 5.28 1.47 -4.17
C ILE A 118 5.29 2.92 -3.67
N LYS A 119 4.14 3.46 -3.29
CA LYS A 119 4.00 4.82 -2.75
C LYS A 119 3.99 4.85 -1.23
N GLY A 120 3.58 3.76 -0.59
CA GLY A 120 3.60 3.62 0.85
C GLY A 120 2.80 2.42 1.34
N LEU A 121 3.04 2.06 2.59
CA LEU A 121 2.36 1.01 3.34
C LEU A 121 1.92 1.56 4.69
N THR A 122 0.75 1.15 5.20
CA THR A 122 0.30 1.45 6.56
C THR A 122 -0.50 0.30 7.15
N ILE A 123 -0.45 0.13 8.48
CA ILE A 123 -1.11 -0.96 9.21
C ILE A 123 -1.93 -0.47 10.41
N ASP A 124 -2.16 0.81 10.48
CA ASP A 124 -2.86 1.45 11.61
C ASP A 124 -4.18 2.11 11.21
N THR A 125 -4.80 1.68 10.10
CA THR A 125 -6.07 2.25 9.66
C THR A 125 -7.27 1.58 10.32
N ASN A 126 -8.44 2.24 10.25
CA ASN A 126 -9.70 1.72 10.81
C ASN A 126 -10.13 0.40 10.15
N ASP A 127 -9.77 0.21 8.88
CA ASP A 127 -10.22 -0.91 8.05
C ASP A 127 -9.12 -1.98 7.87
N GLY A 128 -7.99 -1.84 8.58
CA GLY A 128 -6.87 -2.78 8.51
C GLY A 128 -5.60 -2.19 7.91
N GLY A 129 -4.76 -3.02 7.30
CA GLY A 129 -3.60 -2.58 6.54
C GLY A 129 -4.00 -2.03 5.17
N HIS A 130 -3.20 -1.10 4.65
CA HIS A 130 -3.34 -0.56 3.30
C HIS A 130 -1.99 -0.43 2.63
N ASN A 131 -1.98 -0.70 1.32
CA ASN A 131 -0.84 -0.44 0.45
C ASN A 131 -1.24 0.54 -0.66
N ALA A 132 -0.37 1.50 -0.92
CA ALA A 132 -0.48 2.42 -2.04
C ALA A 132 0.48 1.95 -3.15
N LEU A 133 0.02 0.98 -3.94
CA LEU A 133 0.74 0.41 -5.08
C LEU A 133 0.22 1.05 -6.37
N THR A 134 1.11 1.42 -7.26
CA THR A 134 0.76 1.89 -8.61
C THR A 134 1.30 0.93 -9.65
N PHE A 135 0.54 0.75 -10.72
CA PHE A 135 0.93 -0.13 -11.81
C PHE A 135 1.65 0.66 -12.91
N ALA A 136 2.62 0.02 -13.54
CA ALA A 136 3.34 0.60 -14.66
C ALA A 136 2.37 0.84 -15.83
N THR A 137 2.38 2.06 -16.36
CA THR A 137 1.59 2.42 -17.55
C THR A 137 2.31 2.00 -18.82
N GLY A 138 1.55 1.63 -19.86
CA GLY A 138 2.11 1.26 -21.16
C GLY A 138 2.68 -0.16 -21.23
N THR A 139 2.48 -1.00 -20.22
CA THR A 139 2.74 -2.43 -20.31
C THR A 139 1.62 -3.14 -21.04
N PRO A 140 1.89 -4.10 -21.94
CA PRO A 140 0.83 -4.88 -22.60
C PRO A 140 0.05 -5.71 -21.58
N ASP A 141 -1.27 -5.71 -21.70
CA ASP A 141 -2.20 -6.50 -20.91
C ASP A 141 -2.20 -7.97 -21.37
N THR A 142 -1.09 -8.66 -21.14
CA THR A 142 -0.90 -10.06 -21.56
C THR A 142 -1.31 -11.04 -20.46
N VAL A 143 -1.44 -12.32 -20.82
CA VAL A 143 -1.71 -13.38 -19.86
C VAL A 143 -0.64 -13.45 -18.75
N GLU A 144 0.63 -13.16 -19.09
CA GLU A 144 1.73 -13.10 -18.12
C GLU A 144 1.58 -11.92 -17.16
N TRP A 145 1.14 -10.76 -17.67
CA TRP A 145 0.89 -9.59 -16.84
C TRP A 145 -0.23 -9.86 -15.82
N TYR A 146 -1.36 -10.42 -16.29
CA TYR A 146 -2.46 -10.81 -15.41
C TYR A 146 -2.05 -11.91 -14.41
N GLY A 147 -1.20 -12.86 -14.82
CA GLY A 147 -0.63 -13.85 -13.91
C GLY A 147 0.21 -13.23 -12.78
N ARG A 148 1.01 -12.20 -13.09
CA ARG A 148 1.77 -11.43 -12.09
C ARG A 148 0.85 -10.63 -11.17
N LEU A 149 -0.21 -10.02 -11.73
CA LEU A 149 -1.20 -9.28 -10.96
C LEU A 149 -1.94 -10.19 -9.98
N LEU A 150 -2.38 -11.38 -10.42
CA LEU A 150 -3.00 -12.38 -9.55
C LEU A 150 -2.04 -12.82 -8.43
N ALA A 151 -0.76 -13.06 -8.75
CA ALA A 151 0.24 -13.42 -7.74
C ALA A 151 0.40 -12.32 -6.68
N MET A 152 0.39 -11.05 -7.07
CA MET A 152 0.42 -9.91 -6.15
C MET A 152 -0.82 -9.88 -5.26
N LEU A 153 -2.03 -10.10 -5.81
CA LEU A 153 -3.27 -10.13 -5.02
C LEU A 153 -3.30 -11.32 -4.04
N MET A 154 -2.69 -12.46 -4.38
CA MET A 154 -2.61 -13.62 -3.48
C MET A 154 -1.47 -13.51 -2.46
N ALA A 155 -0.62 -12.48 -2.53
CA ALA A 155 0.63 -12.41 -1.78
C ALA A 155 0.42 -12.18 -0.27
N GLY A 156 -0.56 -11.38 0.14
CA GLY A 156 -0.90 -11.20 1.55
C GLY A 156 -1.27 -12.52 2.21
N ARG A 157 -2.16 -13.27 1.57
CA ARG A 157 -2.55 -14.62 2.02
C ARG A 157 -1.36 -15.60 2.05
N ALA A 158 -0.51 -15.59 1.03
CA ALA A 158 0.68 -16.42 0.97
C ALA A 158 1.66 -16.09 2.11
N ALA A 159 1.88 -14.80 2.38
CA ALA A 159 2.73 -14.33 3.48
C ALA A 159 2.21 -14.80 4.86
N GLU A 160 0.91 -14.70 5.10
CA GLU A 160 0.30 -15.21 6.34
C GLU A 160 0.51 -16.72 6.49
N LEU A 161 0.31 -17.50 5.44
CA LEU A 161 0.56 -18.95 5.46
C LEU A 161 2.02 -19.30 5.74
N ILE A 162 2.97 -18.56 5.15
CA ILE A 162 4.41 -18.79 5.34
C ILE A 162 4.80 -18.52 6.81
N VAL A 163 4.36 -17.42 7.38
CA VAL A 163 4.83 -16.95 8.69
C VAL A 163 3.95 -17.48 9.84
N LEU A 164 2.63 -17.38 9.71
CA LEU A 164 1.69 -17.67 10.79
C LEU A 164 1.05 -19.06 10.70
N LYS A 165 1.22 -19.77 9.57
CA LYS A 165 0.59 -21.06 9.26
C LYS A 165 -0.94 -21.03 9.28
N THR A 166 -1.52 -19.85 9.30
CA THR A 166 -2.97 -19.60 9.27
C THR A 166 -3.26 -18.40 8.39
N VAL A 167 -4.46 -18.34 7.83
CA VAL A 167 -4.95 -17.18 7.07
C VAL A 167 -6.08 -16.51 7.82
N SER A 168 -6.17 -15.20 7.67
CA SER A 168 -7.30 -14.41 8.17
C SER A 168 -8.35 -14.18 7.07
N ALA A 169 -9.54 -13.78 7.49
CA ALA A 169 -10.56 -13.27 6.57
C ALA A 169 -10.19 -11.90 5.96
N GLY A 170 -9.07 -11.29 6.35
CA GLY A 170 -8.62 -10.01 5.79
C GLY A 170 -8.38 -10.04 4.29
N SER A 171 -7.95 -11.19 3.74
CA SER A 171 -7.83 -11.40 2.29
C SER A 171 -9.12 -11.81 1.59
N GLY A 172 -10.23 -12.00 2.33
CA GLY A 172 -11.53 -12.44 1.81
C GLY A 172 -12.70 -11.83 2.60
N GLY A 173 -13.94 -12.21 2.26
CA GLY A 173 -15.15 -11.85 3.02
C GLY A 173 -15.80 -10.50 2.64
N ALA A 174 -15.12 -9.63 1.92
CA ALA A 174 -15.68 -8.39 1.37
C ALA A 174 -15.53 -8.35 -0.16
N GLU A 175 -16.41 -7.61 -0.83
CA GLU A 175 -16.40 -7.48 -2.29
C GLU A 175 -15.10 -6.85 -2.82
N GLN A 176 -14.46 -6.01 -2.01
CA GLN A 176 -13.19 -5.34 -2.33
C GLN A 176 -11.96 -6.10 -1.85
N SER A 177 -12.13 -7.27 -1.24
CA SER A 177 -11.01 -8.09 -0.75
C SER A 177 -10.13 -8.61 -1.88
N ASP A 178 -8.89 -8.94 -1.57
CA ASP A 178 -7.93 -9.47 -2.55
C ASP A 178 -8.44 -10.74 -3.23
N LEU A 179 -9.06 -11.64 -2.46
CA LEU A 179 -9.62 -12.87 -3.00
C LEU A 179 -10.80 -12.60 -3.95
N ALA A 180 -11.67 -11.64 -3.63
CA ALA A 180 -12.79 -11.27 -4.50
C ALA A 180 -12.29 -10.64 -5.81
N ARG A 181 -11.31 -9.73 -5.71
CA ARG A 181 -10.66 -9.10 -6.88
C ARG A 181 -9.92 -10.13 -7.74
N ALA A 182 -9.15 -11.00 -7.11
CA ALA A 182 -8.42 -12.07 -7.82
C ALA A 182 -9.38 -13.04 -8.52
N THR A 183 -10.49 -13.42 -7.87
CA THR A 183 -11.52 -14.28 -8.46
C THR A 183 -12.15 -13.64 -9.67
N ARG A 184 -12.50 -12.36 -9.61
CA ARG A 184 -13.08 -11.61 -10.73
C ARG A 184 -12.11 -11.56 -11.91
N ILE A 185 -10.85 -11.21 -11.68
CA ILE A 185 -9.82 -11.17 -12.72
C ILE A 185 -9.59 -12.54 -13.34
N ALA A 186 -9.49 -13.59 -12.53
CA ALA A 186 -9.29 -14.95 -13.04
C ALA A 186 -10.50 -15.43 -13.88
N LEU A 187 -11.71 -15.02 -13.52
CA LEU A 187 -12.91 -15.29 -14.30
C LEU A 187 -12.90 -14.49 -15.63
N ASP A 188 -12.53 -13.22 -15.61
CA ASP A 188 -12.37 -12.39 -16.82
C ASP A 188 -11.34 -13.01 -17.78
N MET A 189 -10.24 -13.54 -17.25
CA MET A 189 -9.23 -14.26 -18.05
C MET A 189 -9.79 -15.49 -18.76
N GLU A 190 -10.75 -16.18 -18.13
CA GLU A 190 -11.39 -17.38 -18.73
C GLU A 190 -12.49 -17.03 -19.74
N GLN A 191 -13.18 -15.89 -19.60
CA GLN A 191 -14.40 -15.61 -20.34
C GLN A 191 -14.38 -14.34 -21.21
N ALA A 192 -13.64 -13.30 -20.81
CA ALA A 192 -13.73 -12.00 -21.47
C ALA A 192 -12.43 -11.56 -22.17
N LEU A 193 -11.27 -11.94 -21.63
CA LEU A 193 -9.96 -11.47 -22.12
C LEU A 193 -9.34 -12.36 -23.21
N GLY A 194 -10.01 -13.45 -23.59
CA GLY A 194 -9.46 -14.37 -24.60
C GLY A 194 -8.30 -15.24 -24.11
N PHE A 195 -8.09 -15.36 -22.81
CA PHE A 195 -6.99 -16.13 -22.21
C PHE A 195 -7.44 -17.51 -21.71
N GLY A 196 -8.71 -17.83 -21.87
CA GLY A 196 -9.28 -19.10 -21.46
C GLY A 196 -8.87 -20.25 -22.38
N GLY A 197 -8.67 -21.44 -21.80
CA GLY A 197 -8.40 -22.66 -22.57
C GLY A 197 -9.62 -23.16 -23.37
N ARG A 198 -10.82 -22.73 -23.03
CA ARG A 198 -12.07 -23.01 -23.73
C ARG A 198 -12.61 -21.75 -24.40
N ASN A 199 -12.95 -21.82 -25.67
CA ASN A 199 -13.58 -20.72 -26.41
C ASN A 199 -12.85 -19.36 -26.34
N PRO A 200 -11.54 -19.27 -26.57
CA PRO A 200 -10.78 -18.04 -26.39
C PRO A 200 -11.18 -16.91 -27.34
N LEU A 201 -11.99 -17.18 -28.34
CA LEU A 201 -12.50 -16.18 -29.30
C LEU A 201 -13.89 -15.66 -28.93
N LEU A 202 -14.45 -16.08 -27.80
CA LEU A 202 -15.73 -15.58 -27.32
C LEU A 202 -15.54 -14.56 -26.22
N TYR A 203 -16.23 -13.45 -26.33
CA TYR A 203 -16.42 -12.49 -25.25
C TYR A 203 -17.73 -12.81 -24.52
N LEU A 204 -17.62 -13.21 -23.25
CA LEU A 204 -18.77 -13.53 -22.42
C LEU A 204 -18.81 -12.55 -21.25
N GLU A 205 -19.68 -11.56 -21.35
CA GLU A 205 -19.93 -10.63 -20.27
C GLU A 205 -20.61 -11.33 -19.08
N HIS A 206 -20.18 -11.04 -17.89
CA HIS A 206 -20.82 -11.53 -16.66
C HIS A 206 -20.99 -10.40 -15.64
N LYS A 207 -22.20 -10.35 -15.04
CA LYS A 207 -22.54 -9.35 -14.01
C LYS A 207 -22.44 -9.91 -12.60
N ASP A 208 -22.55 -11.23 -12.45
CA ASP A 208 -22.51 -11.94 -11.17
C ASP A 208 -21.55 -13.13 -11.25
N PRO A 209 -20.30 -12.94 -10.83
CA PRO A 209 -19.29 -14.00 -10.78
C PRO A 209 -19.74 -15.21 -9.95
N THR A 210 -20.44 -14.98 -8.83
CA THR A 210 -20.88 -16.03 -7.93
C THR A 210 -21.91 -16.94 -8.60
N ALA A 211 -22.90 -16.36 -9.27
CA ALA A 211 -23.93 -17.11 -9.96
C ALA A 211 -23.36 -17.96 -11.10
N ILE A 212 -22.35 -17.48 -11.81
CA ILE A 212 -21.71 -18.21 -12.91
C ILE A 212 -20.88 -19.37 -12.38
N LEU A 213 -19.98 -19.10 -11.43
CA LEU A 213 -19.12 -20.12 -10.86
C LEU A 213 -19.89 -21.22 -10.11
N SER A 214 -21.05 -20.90 -9.54
CA SER A 214 -21.90 -21.91 -8.90
C SER A 214 -22.63 -22.82 -9.89
N ARG A 215 -22.80 -22.40 -11.15
CA ARG A 215 -23.49 -23.18 -12.20
C ARG A 215 -22.57 -23.94 -13.14
N ASP A 216 -21.31 -23.49 -13.27
CA ASP A 216 -20.29 -24.12 -14.12
C ASP A 216 -19.10 -24.59 -13.27
N ALA A 217 -19.16 -25.84 -12.83
CA ALA A 217 -18.13 -26.44 -12.00
C ALA A 217 -16.77 -26.55 -12.73
N ASP A 218 -16.76 -26.76 -14.04
CA ASP A 218 -15.53 -26.81 -14.84
C ASP A 218 -14.87 -25.42 -14.91
N LEU A 219 -15.65 -24.38 -15.09
CA LEU A 219 -15.17 -23.00 -15.06
C LEU A 219 -14.64 -22.63 -13.65
N ALA A 220 -15.40 -22.97 -12.62
CA ALA A 220 -14.98 -22.75 -11.22
C ALA A 220 -13.63 -23.44 -10.93
N LYS A 221 -13.45 -24.66 -11.42
CA LYS A 221 -12.17 -25.40 -11.29
C LYS A 221 -11.03 -24.69 -12.02
N ARG A 222 -11.22 -24.18 -13.24
CA ARG A 222 -10.18 -23.45 -13.97
C ARG A 222 -9.82 -22.12 -13.28
N VAL A 223 -10.82 -21.37 -12.82
CA VAL A 223 -10.59 -20.14 -12.03
C VAL A 223 -9.80 -20.47 -10.76
N HIS A 224 -10.19 -21.49 -10.02
CA HIS A 224 -9.50 -21.93 -8.82
C HIS A 224 -8.03 -22.31 -9.12
N GLN A 225 -7.78 -23.06 -10.18
CA GLN A 225 -6.42 -23.42 -10.59
C GLN A 225 -5.55 -22.19 -10.89
N ARG A 226 -6.09 -21.15 -11.53
CA ARG A 226 -5.35 -19.88 -11.73
C ARG A 226 -4.96 -19.24 -10.40
N LEU A 227 -5.85 -19.23 -9.41
CA LEU A 227 -5.58 -18.70 -8.09
C LEU A 227 -4.55 -19.55 -7.32
N GLU A 228 -4.58 -20.87 -7.46
CA GLU A 228 -3.56 -21.76 -6.89
C GLU A 228 -2.18 -21.48 -7.48
N PHE A 229 -2.05 -21.36 -8.80
CA PHE A 229 -0.79 -20.98 -9.47
C PHE A 229 -0.31 -19.59 -9.03
N ALA A 230 -1.23 -18.64 -8.90
CA ALA A 230 -0.90 -17.30 -8.43
C ALA A 230 -0.38 -17.30 -6.99
N GLN A 231 -1.03 -18.05 -6.09
CA GLN A 231 -0.58 -18.19 -4.70
C GLN A 231 0.75 -18.93 -4.60
N ALA A 232 0.96 -19.98 -5.39
CA ALA A 232 2.24 -20.69 -5.47
C ALA A 232 3.37 -19.75 -5.94
N ARG A 233 3.13 -18.95 -6.97
CA ARG A 233 4.12 -17.97 -7.46
C ARG A 233 4.41 -16.88 -6.42
N ALA A 234 3.41 -16.39 -5.71
CA ALA A 234 3.62 -15.45 -4.61
C ALA A 234 4.48 -16.05 -3.49
N THR A 235 4.19 -17.31 -3.14
CA THR A 235 4.94 -18.07 -2.14
C THR A 235 6.41 -18.22 -2.54
N GLU A 236 6.69 -18.59 -3.79
CA GLU A 236 8.03 -18.71 -4.34
C GLU A 236 8.80 -17.39 -4.26
N VAL A 237 8.21 -16.29 -4.71
CA VAL A 237 8.81 -14.94 -4.65
C VAL A 237 9.15 -14.54 -3.21
N ILE A 238 8.25 -14.79 -2.25
CA ILE A 238 8.50 -14.47 -0.84
C ILE A 238 9.66 -15.30 -0.30
N PHE A 239 9.77 -16.58 -0.66
CA PHE A 239 10.90 -17.42 -0.24
C PHE A 239 12.22 -16.98 -0.88
N GLU A 240 12.24 -16.67 -2.18
CA GLU A 240 13.43 -16.17 -2.88
C GLU A 240 13.95 -14.86 -2.26
N ARG A 241 13.06 -14.04 -1.72
CA ARG A 241 13.37 -12.73 -1.14
C ARG A 241 13.16 -12.66 0.37
N ARG A 242 13.26 -13.79 1.05
CA ARG A 242 12.89 -13.95 2.46
C ARG A 242 13.54 -12.92 3.38
N ALA A 243 14.82 -12.65 3.24
CA ALA A 243 15.52 -11.69 4.10
C ALA A 243 14.97 -10.26 3.94
N ALA A 244 14.68 -9.82 2.71
CA ALA A 244 14.08 -8.51 2.45
C ALA A 244 12.64 -8.44 2.98
N PHE A 245 11.86 -9.49 2.79
CA PHE A 245 10.50 -9.62 3.33
C PHE A 245 10.50 -9.49 4.86
N ASP A 246 11.38 -10.23 5.56
CA ASP A 246 11.44 -10.21 7.03
C ASP A 246 11.88 -8.83 7.56
N ARG A 247 12.79 -8.13 6.87
CA ARG A 247 13.14 -6.74 7.21
C ARG A 247 11.96 -5.80 7.02
N LEU A 248 11.23 -5.92 5.91
CA LEU A 248 10.07 -5.07 5.63
C LEU A 248 8.95 -5.27 6.65
N VAL A 249 8.64 -6.52 7.01
CA VAL A 249 7.64 -6.83 8.04
C VAL A 249 7.98 -6.16 9.37
N ARG A 250 9.22 -6.26 9.84
CA ARG A 250 9.65 -5.64 11.10
C ARG A 250 9.58 -4.13 11.04
N ALA A 251 10.13 -3.52 9.98
CA ALA A 251 10.13 -2.08 9.81
C ALA A 251 8.69 -1.51 9.75
N LEU A 252 7.79 -2.18 9.02
CA LEU A 252 6.39 -1.78 8.91
C LEU A 252 5.65 -1.95 10.25
N PHE A 253 5.93 -3.03 10.97
CA PHE A 253 5.35 -3.27 12.29
C PHE A 253 5.75 -2.18 13.29
N ASP A 254 7.03 -1.81 13.33
CA ASP A 254 7.57 -0.82 14.27
C ASP A 254 7.14 0.61 13.91
N ALA A 255 7.25 0.99 12.63
CA ALA A 255 6.91 2.33 12.16
C ALA A 255 5.41 2.56 11.96
N GLN A 256 4.61 1.49 11.79
CA GLN A 256 3.17 1.46 11.46
C GLN A 256 2.82 2.05 10.08
N ALA A 257 3.67 2.88 9.52
CA ALA A 257 3.57 3.39 8.15
C ALA A 257 4.97 3.64 7.58
N LEU A 258 5.16 3.27 6.32
CA LEU A 258 6.40 3.48 5.56
C LEU A 258 6.04 4.15 4.24
N ASP A 259 6.72 5.25 3.89
CA ASP A 259 6.62 5.83 2.55
C ASP A 259 7.36 4.98 1.51
N GLY A 260 7.16 5.31 0.23
CA GLY A 260 7.73 4.53 -0.86
C GLY A 260 9.26 4.49 -0.84
N ASP A 261 9.91 5.60 -0.47
CA ASP A 261 11.36 5.70 -0.43
C ASP A 261 11.92 4.77 0.67
N ALA A 262 11.33 4.80 1.88
CA ALA A 262 11.70 3.89 2.97
C ALA A 262 11.49 2.41 2.62
N VAL A 263 10.41 2.09 1.91
CA VAL A 263 10.17 0.72 1.43
C VAL A 263 11.26 0.30 0.43
N MET A 264 11.60 1.16 -0.53
CA MET A 264 12.61 0.86 -1.54
C MET A 264 14.01 0.67 -0.94
N ASP A 265 14.38 1.47 0.07
CA ASP A 265 15.64 1.32 0.81
C ASP A 265 15.74 -0.04 1.51
N ILE A 266 14.64 -0.51 2.12
CA ILE A 266 14.56 -1.82 2.78
C ILE A 266 14.66 -2.97 1.77
N LEU A 267 14.06 -2.80 0.58
CA LEU A 267 14.04 -3.82 -0.49
C LEU A 267 15.34 -3.86 -1.28
N ALA A 268 16.19 -2.83 -1.18
CA ALA A 268 17.50 -2.81 -1.84
C ALA A 268 18.37 -4.00 -1.38
N PRO A 269 19.22 -4.55 -2.27
CA PRO A 269 20.16 -5.59 -1.89
C PRO A 269 21.06 -5.09 -0.77
N THR A 270 21.19 -5.87 0.30
CA THR A 270 22.25 -5.63 1.30
C THR A 270 23.59 -5.95 0.65
N SER A 271 24.46 -4.93 0.58
CA SER A 271 25.85 -5.05 0.11
C SER A 271 26.62 -6.05 0.92
#